data_3ab4543b71d251ddb5f7ce53f2c46725
#
_entry.id   3ab4543b71d251ddb5f7ce53f2c46725
#
_cell.length_a   1.000
_cell.length_b   1.000
_cell.length_c   1.000
_cell.angle_alpha   90.00
_cell.angle_beta   90.00
_cell.angle_gamma   90.00
#
_symmetry.space_group_name_H-M   'P 1'
#
loop_
_entity.id
_entity.type
_entity.pdbx_description
1 polymer ?
#
loop_
_entity_poly.entity_id
_entity_poly.type
_entity_poly.pdbx_seq_one_letter_code
_entity_poly.pdbx_strand_id
1 'polypeptide(L)'
;MSNSYWVESTSSTNYSRVSDEFNTDVLIIGGGITGILTAYMLSNSNLKISIVEADRMAMGVTANTTAKITSQHGLLYDYLLNTFGFNTAKGYLDSNQEAIEIIRNIIKTEKIDCDFTSQDSYVYTCDKKNIQMIVDEVSAVTSLGLNAKYLTQTPLPFKIAAAIKFPNQAQFHPRKYLLSLLPILEKRNVNIFENSKIENIKHIKNKYEAYVNGHKISAKYLVMATHYPIKNFPGMYFIKMYQDSSYAIGVELDEDVFDGMYISCDNQVTSFRNTLYENGKKLLIVGGSSHKTGDTNVDIEKSYINLENYIKEIYPKAKIKYRWMTEDCVSLDKIPYIGEFSSFLPNMYVATGYKKWGMTTSHVAAKIISDKILEKKNPYENIYTATRLQPIKNSKEFGNILKQSFYSLALNKFSPPIQSYMELENDSGGVVDYKGKKLGIYKDKNGKMFGVIPYCKHLGCELSWNNLEKTWDCPCHGSRYDYKGNIITEPSTENLDIFEI
;
A
#
# COMPACT_ATOMS: atom_id res chain seq x y z
N MET A 1 17.93 8.10 0.15
CA MET A 1 17.39 6.76 0.50
C MET A 1 17.91 5.73 -0.47
N SER A 2 18.14 4.50 -0.03
CA SER A 2 18.35 3.39 -0.97
C SER A 2 16.97 2.97 -1.50
N ASN A 3 16.90 2.64 -2.80
CA ASN A 3 15.69 2.07 -3.39
C ASN A 3 15.43 0.66 -2.82
N SER A 4 14.23 0.14 -2.99
CA SER A 4 13.96 -1.27 -2.72
C SER A 4 14.77 -2.17 -3.65
N TYR A 5 15.02 -3.41 -3.24
CA TYR A 5 15.64 -4.41 -4.10
C TYR A 5 14.91 -4.56 -5.45
N TRP A 6 13.58 -4.45 -5.43
CA TRP A 6 12.76 -4.58 -6.63
C TRP A 6 13.04 -3.47 -7.66
N VAL A 7 13.34 -2.27 -7.22
CA VAL A 7 13.69 -1.13 -8.09
C VAL A 7 15.11 -1.27 -8.62
N GLU A 8 16.08 -1.57 -7.75
CA GLU A 8 17.49 -1.67 -8.12
C GLU A 8 17.77 -2.84 -9.10
N SER A 9 17.01 -3.93 -9.00
CA SER A 9 17.18 -5.14 -9.83
C SER A 9 16.39 -5.13 -11.14
N THR A 10 15.70 -4.03 -11.47
CA THR A 10 14.89 -3.91 -12.70
C THR A 10 15.06 -2.55 -13.37
N SER A 11 14.91 -2.51 -14.69
CA SER A 11 14.96 -1.26 -15.46
C SER A 11 13.72 -0.37 -15.17
N SER A 12 13.91 0.92 -15.33
CA SER A 12 12.81 1.91 -15.33
C SER A 12 12.09 1.88 -16.67
N THR A 13 10.80 2.16 -16.65
CA THR A 13 9.96 2.37 -17.85
C THR A 13 10.15 3.80 -18.40
N ASN A 14 9.71 4.01 -19.64
CA ASN A 14 9.78 5.34 -20.27
C ASN A 14 8.65 5.53 -21.30
N TYR A 15 7.39 5.52 -20.80
CA TYR A 15 6.23 5.82 -21.64
C TYR A 15 6.04 7.32 -21.81
N SER A 16 5.40 7.72 -22.95
CA SER A 16 5.10 9.11 -23.23
C SER A 16 4.15 9.69 -22.19
N ARG A 17 4.29 10.98 -21.91
CA ARG A 17 3.26 11.70 -21.16
C ARG A 17 2.05 11.98 -22.06
N VAL A 18 0.91 12.24 -21.44
CA VAL A 18 -0.27 12.76 -22.17
C VAL A 18 0.08 14.14 -22.74
N SER A 19 -0.04 14.28 -24.08
CA SER A 19 0.28 15.49 -24.84
C SER A 19 -0.89 16.02 -25.68
N ASP A 20 -1.99 15.27 -25.76
CA ASP A 20 -3.15 15.60 -26.58
C ASP A 20 -4.45 15.19 -25.88
N GLU A 21 -5.57 15.80 -26.29
CA GLU A 21 -6.91 15.35 -25.87
C GLU A 21 -7.30 14.08 -26.61
N PHE A 22 -7.89 13.12 -25.89
CA PHE A 22 -8.39 11.89 -26.52
C PHE A 22 -9.58 11.29 -25.79
N ASN A 23 -10.22 10.29 -26.45
CA ASN A 23 -11.31 9.52 -25.89
C ASN A 23 -10.88 8.06 -25.73
N THR A 24 -11.28 7.47 -24.62
CA THR A 24 -11.11 6.05 -24.32
C THR A 24 -12.41 5.48 -23.74
N ASP A 25 -12.62 4.18 -23.76
CA ASP A 25 -13.80 3.59 -23.09
C ASP A 25 -13.53 3.46 -21.59
N VAL A 26 -12.33 3.00 -21.22
CA VAL A 26 -11.90 2.80 -19.83
C VAL A 26 -10.64 3.62 -19.57
N LEU A 27 -10.73 4.55 -18.65
CA LEU A 27 -9.58 5.28 -18.11
C LEU A 27 -9.20 4.69 -16.77
N ILE A 28 -7.99 4.14 -16.68
CA ILE A 28 -7.40 3.60 -15.46
C ILE A 28 -6.39 4.61 -14.94
N ILE A 29 -6.60 5.11 -13.73
CA ILE A 29 -5.72 6.07 -13.06
C ILE A 29 -4.88 5.30 -12.04
N GLY A 30 -3.57 5.29 -12.27
CA GLY A 30 -2.58 4.56 -11.49
C GLY A 30 -1.99 3.37 -12.23
N GLY A 31 -0.66 3.39 -12.41
CA GLY A 31 0.16 2.37 -13.08
C GLY A 31 0.80 1.35 -12.13
N GLY A 32 0.23 1.19 -10.93
CA GLY A 32 0.60 0.15 -9.98
C GLY A 32 0.00 -1.22 -10.33
N ILE A 33 0.18 -2.19 -9.43
CA ILE A 33 -0.29 -3.58 -9.63
C ILE A 33 -1.78 -3.66 -9.98
N THR A 34 -2.65 -2.92 -9.30
CA THR A 34 -4.10 -2.95 -9.54
C THR A 34 -4.47 -2.41 -10.93
N GLY A 35 -3.87 -1.29 -11.33
CA GLY A 35 -4.16 -0.68 -12.64
C GLY A 35 -3.69 -1.54 -13.79
N ILE A 36 -2.45 -2.04 -13.75
CA ILE A 36 -1.89 -2.92 -14.78
C ILE A 36 -2.72 -4.20 -14.91
N LEU A 37 -3.12 -4.82 -13.79
CA LEU A 37 -3.94 -6.04 -13.82
C LEU A 37 -5.35 -5.78 -14.32
N THR A 38 -5.97 -4.66 -13.97
CA THR A 38 -7.29 -4.29 -14.48
C THR A 38 -7.24 -4.11 -16.00
N ALA A 39 -6.21 -3.41 -16.50
CA ALA A 39 -5.98 -3.30 -17.94
C ALA A 39 -5.76 -4.66 -18.59
N TYR A 40 -4.96 -5.54 -17.97
CA TYR A 40 -4.70 -6.88 -18.49
C TYR A 40 -5.98 -7.71 -18.61
N MET A 41 -6.82 -7.73 -17.58
CA MET A 41 -8.07 -8.49 -17.59
C MET A 41 -9.10 -7.94 -18.60
N LEU A 42 -9.06 -6.64 -18.88
CA LEU A 42 -9.92 -5.99 -19.90
C LEU A 42 -9.35 -6.05 -21.32
N SER A 43 -8.05 -6.26 -21.50
CA SER A 43 -7.34 -6.08 -22.77
C SER A 43 -7.74 -7.07 -23.89
N ASN A 44 -8.46 -8.14 -23.55
CA ASN A 44 -9.05 -9.07 -24.52
C ASN A 44 -10.48 -8.68 -24.94
N SER A 45 -11.01 -7.55 -24.45
CA SER A 45 -12.31 -7.01 -24.88
C SER A 45 -12.13 -6.05 -26.06
N ASN A 46 -13.26 -5.61 -26.64
CA ASN A 46 -13.26 -4.59 -27.70
C ASN A 46 -13.19 -3.14 -27.17
N LEU A 47 -12.94 -2.96 -25.84
CA LEU A 47 -12.89 -1.65 -25.22
C LEU A 47 -11.53 -0.98 -25.48
N LYS A 48 -11.54 0.32 -25.76
CA LYS A 48 -10.34 1.16 -25.77
C LYS A 48 -9.94 1.42 -24.30
N ILE A 49 -8.73 1.02 -23.93
CA ILE A 49 -8.24 1.12 -22.56
C ILE A 49 -7.03 2.03 -22.53
N SER A 50 -6.98 2.94 -21.55
CA SER A 50 -5.82 3.79 -21.31
C SER A 50 -5.45 3.76 -19.83
N ILE A 51 -4.16 3.59 -19.53
CA ILE A 51 -3.56 3.72 -18.20
C ILE A 51 -2.83 5.05 -18.15
N VAL A 52 -3.09 5.82 -17.09
CA VAL A 52 -2.42 7.10 -16.84
C VAL A 52 -1.79 7.06 -15.46
N GLU A 53 -0.46 7.20 -15.41
CA GLU A 53 0.35 7.15 -14.19
C GLU A 53 1.00 8.51 -13.94
N ALA A 54 0.99 8.92 -12.69
CA ALA A 54 1.56 10.21 -12.28
C ALA A 54 3.09 10.25 -12.36
N ASP A 55 3.76 9.11 -12.13
CA ASP A 55 5.21 8.94 -12.17
C ASP A 55 5.58 7.85 -13.19
N ARG A 56 6.06 6.70 -12.75
CA ARG A 56 6.50 5.56 -13.58
C ARG A 56 5.68 4.32 -13.28
N MET A 57 5.52 3.44 -14.29
CA MET A 57 4.81 2.17 -14.11
C MET A 57 5.49 1.28 -13.07
N ALA A 58 4.66 0.53 -12.33
CA ALA A 58 5.07 -0.43 -11.32
C ALA A 58 5.98 0.15 -10.22
N MET A 59 5.81 1.43 -9.89
CA MET A 59 6.48 2.12 -8.77
C MET A 59 5.55 2.25 -7.54
N GLY A 60 5.82 3.19 -6.66
CA GLY A 60 5.04 3.45 -5.44
C GLY A 60 5.04 2.25 -4.50
N VAL A 61 3.88 1.98 -3.86
CA VAL A 61 3.71 0.85 -2.93
C VAL A 61 4.00 -0.51 -3.57
N THR A 62 3.72 -0.65 -4.86
CA THR A 62 4.01 -1.86 -5.64
C THR A 62 5.50 -2.21 -5.64
N ALA A 63 6.36 -1.22 -5.75
CA ALA A 63 7.82 -1.38 -5.74
C ALA A 63 8.40 -1.47 -4.32
N ASN A 64 7.62 -1.15 -3.29
CA ASN A 64 8.08 -1.10 -1.90
C ASN A 64 7.42 -2.18 -1.01
N THR A 65 6.88 -3.22 -1.62
CA THR A 65 6.25 -4.36 -0.93
C THR A 65 7.26 -5.42 -0.49
N THR A 66 6.86 -6.31 0.42
CA THR A 66 7.57 -7.57 0.66
C THR A 66 7.14 -8.69 -0.30
N ALA A 67 6.13 -8.47 -1.13
CA ALA A 67 5.66 -9.32 -2.24
C ALA A 67 5.35 -10.79 -1.88
N LYS A 68 4.62 -10.99 -0.78
CA LYS A 68 4.04 -12.29 -0.39
C LYS A 68 2.72 -12.51 -1.13
N ILE A 69 2.59 -13.63 -1.84
CA ILE A 69 1.35 -14.05 -2.51
C ILE A 69 0.66 -15.07 -1.60
N THR A 70 -0.30 -14.62 -0.83
CA THR A 70 -0.97 -15.48 0.16
C THR A 70 -2.39 -15.01 0.44
N SER A 71 -3.27 -15.93 0.78
CA SER A 71 -4.58 -15.65 1.36
C SER A 71 -4.52 -15.54 2.90
N GLN A 72 -3.36 -15.83 3.50
CA GLN A 72 -3.12 -15.67 4.93
C GLN A 72 -2.78 -14.21 5.25
N HIS A 73 -3.78 -13.41 5.58
CA HIS A 73 -3.65 -11.98 5.82
C HIS A 73 -3.51 -11.64 7.32
N GLY A 74 -2.54 -12.27 7.99
CA GLY A 74 -2.38 -12.26 9.43
C GLY A 74 -3.38 -13.22 10.09
N LEU A 75 -3.81 -12.92 11.32
CA LEU A 75 -4.91 -13.61 12.00
C LEU A 75 -6.21 -12.83 11.70
N LEU A 76 -6.92 -13.21 10.65
CA LEU A 76 -8.04 -12.45 10.12
C LEU A 76 -9.35 -13.25 10.12
N TYR A 77 -9.31 -14.56 9.89
CA TYR A 77 -10.50 -15.35 9.60
C TYR A 77 -11.38 -15.58 10.83
N ASP A 78 -10.81 -15.72 12.02
CA ASP A 78 -11.58 -15.73 13.25
C ASP A 78 -12.36 -14.42 13.43
N TYR A 79 -11.71 -13.28 13.18
CA TYR A 79 -12.38 -11.97 13.19
C TYR A 79 -13.50 -11.88 12.15
N LEU A 80 -13.26 -12.32 10.92
CA LEU A 80 -14.27 -12.26 9.86
C LEU A 80 -15.48 -13.13 10.16
N LEU A 81 -15.27 -14.34 10.66
CA LEU A 81 -16.35 -15.24 11.09
C LEU A 81 -17.20 -14.62 12.19
N ASN A 82 -16.57 -14.11 13.22
CA ASN A 82 -17.26 -13.55 14.40
C ASN A 82 -17.96 -12.22 14.09
N THR A 83 -17.44 -11.43 13.12
CA THR A 83 -17.95 -10.07 12.83
C THR A 83 -18.93 -10.06 11.67
N PHE A 84 -18.66 -10.81 10.59
CA PHE A 84 -19.40 -10.75 9.34
C PHE A 84 -20.07 -12.07 8.95
N GLY A 85 -19.81 -13.15 9.70
CA GLY A 85 -20.39 -14.46 9.47
C GLY A 85 -19.69 -15.28 8.40
N PHE A 86 -20.14 -16.54 8.29
CA PHE A 86 -19.53 -17.59 7.47
C PHE A 86 -19.39 -17.21 5.99
N ASN A 87 -20.45 -16.69 5.35
CA ASN A 87 -20.44 -16.40 3.92
C ASN A 87 -19.40 -15.33 3.54
N THR A 88 -19.24 -14.30 4.37
CA THR A 88 -18.25 -13.24 4.14
C THR A 88 -16.82 -13.77 4.34
N ALA A 89 -16.58 -14.51 5.43
CA ALA A 89 -15.27 -15.10 5.73
C ALA A 89 -14.86 -16.11 4.65
N LYS A 90 -15.80 -16.99 4.23
CA LYS A 90 -15.57 -17.99 3.17
C LYS A 90 -15.27 -17.33 1.84
N GLY A 91 -16.08 -16.36 1.42
CA GLY A 91 -15.87 -15.68 0.15
C GLY A 91 -14.58 -14.84 0.14
N TYR A 92 -14.16 -14.27 1.27
CA TYR A 92 -12.86 -13.60 1.39
C TYR A 92 -11.71 -14.60 1.20
N LEU A 93 -11.78 -15.77 1.83
CA LEU A 93 -10.80 -16.84 1.65
C LEU A 93 -10.74 -17.31 0.20
N ASP A 94 -11.90 -17.67 -0.36
CA ASP A 94 -11.98 -18.24 -1.70
C ASP A 94 -11.49 -17.26 -2.77
N SER A 95 -11.89 -15.99 -2.70
CA SER A 95 -11.43 -14.97 -3.65
C SER A 95 -9.92 -14.77 -3.63
N ASN A 96 -9.28 -14.83 -2.46
CA ASN A 96 -7.82 -14.70 -2.35
C ASN A 96 -7.08 -15.99 -2.73
N GLN A 97 -7.67 -17.18 -2.52
CA GLN A 97 -7.13 -18.44 -3.07
C GLN A 97 -7.24 -18.47 -4.60
N GLU A 98 -8.38 -18.04 -5.16
CA GLU A 98 -8.55 -17.88 -6.61
C GLU A 98 -7.55 -16.88 -7.19
N ALA A 99 -7.25 -15.79 -6.49
CA ALA A 99 -6.25 -14.81 -6.91
C ALA A 99 -4.85 -15.45 -7.04
N ILE A 100 -4.47 -16.37 -6.17
CA ILE A 100 -3.20 -17.11 -6.28
C ILE A 100 -3.17 -17.93 -7.59
N GLU A 101 -4.28 -18.59 -7.90
CA GLU A 101 -4.37 -19.37 -9.15
C GLU A 101 -4.40 -18.47 -10.39
N ILE A 102 -5.04 -17.31 -10.33
CA ILE A 102 -4.99 -16.29 -11.39
C ILE A 102 -3.53 -15.87 -11.65
N ILE A 103 -2.76 -15.60 -10.60
CA ILE A 103 -1.33 -15.25 -10.72
C ILE A 103 -0.55 -16.38 -11.41
N ARG A 104 -0.71 -17.63 -10.96
CA ARG A 104 -0.07 -18.80 -11.55
C ARG A 104 -0.41 -18.93 -13.04
N ASN A 105 -1.68 -18.76 -13.38
CA ASN A 105 -2.17 -18.87 -14.75
C ASN A 105 -1.61 -17.76 -15.64
N ILE A 106 -1.58 -16.51 -15.19
CA ILE A 106 -0.98 -15.39 -15.94
C ILE A 106 0.50 -15.67 -16.21
N ILE A 107 1.26 -16.03 -15.20
CA ILE A 107 2.70 -16.35 -15.32
C ILE A 107 2.93 -17.47 -16.34
N LYS A 108 2.13 -18.54 -16.27
CA LYS A 108 2.23 -19.69 -17.18
C LYS A 108 1.83 -19.31 -18.62
N THR A 109 0.70 -18.62 -18.79
CA THR A 109 0.14 -18.27 -20.11
C THR A 109 1.03 -17.28 -20.85
N GLU A 110 1.50 -16.26 -20.15
CA GLU A 110 2.34 -15.20 -20.73
C GLU A 110 3.84 -15.54 -20.65
N LYS A 111 4.20 -16.70 -20.08
CA LYS A 111 5.59 -17.18 -19.92
C LYS A 111 6.49 -16.16 -19.22
N ILE A 112 6.01 -15.60 -18.13
CA ILE A 112 6.70 -14.54 -17.39
C ILE A 112 7.79 -15.15 -16.50
N ASP A 113 9.02 -14.68 -16.65
CA ASP A 113 10.10 -14.93 -15.70
C ASP A 113 10.13 -13.84 -14.63
N CYS A 114 9.61 -14.16 -13.44
CA CYS A 114 9.48 -13.24 -12.32
C CYS A 114 9.89 -13.86 -10.97
N ASP A 115 10.81 -14.82 -10.99
CA ASP A 115 11.30 -15.52 -9.80
C ASP A 115 10.15 -16.13 -8.96
N PHE A 116 9.10 -16.60 -9.64
CA PHE A 116 7.95 -17.18 -8.97
C PHE A 116 8.30 -18.52 -8.32
N THR A 117 8.00 -18.63 -7.02
CA THR A 117 8.18 -19.89 -6.28
C THR A 117 6.95 -20.19 -5.42
N SER A 118 6.54 -21.47 -5.42
CA SER A 118 5.55 -21.94 -4.46
C SER A 118 6.18 -22.03 -3.08
N GLN A 119 5.51 -21.48 -2.08
CA GLN A 119 5.97 -21.39 -0.70
C GLN A 119 4.80 -21.65 0.25
N ASP A 120 5.08 -22.15 1.45
CA ASP A 120 4.10 -22.13 2.53
C ASP A 120 4.14 -20.77 3.24
N SER A 121 2.98 -20.31 3.74
CA SER A 121 2.87 -19.08 4.54
C SER A 121 2.58 -19.42 5.99
N TYR A 122 3.20 -18.68 6.90
CA TYR A 122 3.10 -18.92 8.33
C TYR A 122 2.78 -17.61 9.08
N VAL A 123 1.79 -17.67 9.97
CA VAL A 123 1.69 -16.69 11.05
C VAL A 123 2.15 -17.37 12.32
N TYR A 124 3.11 -16.78 13.02
CA TYR A 124 3.72 -17.37 14.21
C TYR A 124 3.70 -16.42 15.40
N THR A 125 3.91 -16.97 16.60
CA THR A 125 4.15 -16.23 17.83
C THR A 125 5.31 -16.83 18.60
N CYS A 126 6.12 -15.98 19.23
CA CYS A 126 7.10 -16.36 20.24
C CYS A 126 6.53 -16.23 21.67
N ASP A 127 5.44 -15.46 21.85
CA ASP A 127 4.80 -15.27 23.15
C ASP A 127 3.71 -16.33 23.40
N LYS A 128 3.87 -17.11 24.46
CA LYS A 128 2.88 -18.13 24.87
C LYS A 128 1.47 -17.56 25.10
N LYS A 129 1.35 -16.25 25.41
CA LYS A 129 0.04 -15.59 25.61
C LYS A 129 -0.79 -15.54 24.34
N ASN A 130 -0.14 -15.57 23.16
CA ASN A 130 -0.80 -15.48 21.87
C ASN A 130 -1.15 -16.84 21.26
N ILE A 131 -0.84 -17.97 21.93
CA ILE A 131 -1.12 -19.33 21.43
C ILE A 131 -2.61 -19.50 21.11
N GLN A 132 -3.49 -19.01 21.98
CA GLN A 132 -4.94 -19.15 21.77
C GLN A 132 -5.40 -18.46 20.49
N MET A 133 -4.85 -17.30 20.14
CA MET A 133 -5.17 -16.61 18.88
C MET A 133 -4.82 -17.47 17.66
N ILE A 134 -3.70 -18.20 17.71
CA ILE A 134 -3.32 -19.13 16.64
C ILE A 134 -4.30 -20.32 16.58
N VAL A 135 -4.72 -20.86 17.72
CA VAL A 135 -5.69 -21.98 17.79
C VAL A 135 -7.04 -21.57 17.24
N ASP A 136 -7.53 -20.38 17.60
CA ASP A 136 -8.81 -19.84 17.13
C ASP A 136 -8.79 -19.64 15.61
N GLU A 137 -7.70 -19.09 15.07
CA GLU A 137 -7.52 -18.89 13.62
C GLU A 137 -7.44 -20.22 12.87
N VAL A 138 -6.74 -21.25 13.42
CA VAL A 138 -6.72 -22.61 12.82
C VAL A 138 -8.12 -23.18 12.77
N SER A 139 -8.89 -23.07 13.83
CA SER A 139 -10.27 -23.53 13.90
C SER A 139 -11.14 -22.82 12.88
N ALA A 140 -11.05 -21.49 12.81
CA ALA A 140 -11.75 -20.64 11.88
C ALA A 140 -11.48 -21.04 10.43
N VAL A 141 -10.22 -21.10 10.04
CA VAL A 141 -9.81 -21.40 8.65
C VAL A 141 -10.18 -22.84 8.26
N THR A 142 -10.06 -23.79 9.18
CA THR A 142 -10.48 -25.18 8.94
C THR A 142 -11.98 -25.28 8.71
N SER A 143 -12.79 -24.54 9.49
CA SER A 143 -14.25 -24.49 9.27
C SER A 143 -14.65 -23.92 7.92
N LEU A 144 -13.80 -23.03 7.36
CA LEU A 144 -13.96 -22.46 6.00
C LEU A 144 -13.46 -23.39 4.88
N GLY A 145 -12.90 -24.55 5.24
CA GLY A 145 -12.51 -25.60 4.29
C GLY A 145 -11.06 -25.53 3.78
N LEU A 146 -10.21 -24.67 4.32
CA LEU A 146 -8.77 -24.68 4.02
C LEU A 146 -8.03 -25.63 5.00
N ASN A 147 -7.16 -26.47 4.46
CA ASN A 147 -6.33 -27.39 5.27
C ASN A 147 -5.14 -26.65 5.89
N ALA A 148 -5.41 -25.75 6.83
CA ALA A 148 -4.37 -25.10 7.63
C ALA A 148 -3.87 -26.04 8.74
N LYS A 149 -2.61 -25.84 9.17
CA LYS A 149 -1.99 -26.69 10.19
C LYS A 149 -1.50 -25.87 11.36
N TYR A 150 -1.83 -26.31 12.59
CA TYR A 150 -1.20 -25.86 13.82
C TYR A 150 0.19 -26.49 13.94
N LEU A 151 1.20 -25.69 14.27
CA LEU A 151 2.59 -26.10 14.41
C LEU A 151 3.21 -25.49 15.67
N THR A 152 4.17 -26.22 16.27
CA THR A 152 5.02 -25.75 17.37
C THR A 152 6.47 -25.53 16.94
N GLN A 153 6.78 -25.81 15.68
CA GLN A 153 8.10 -25.65 15.07
C GLN A 153 7.94 -25.19 13.62
N THR A 154 8.88 -24.41 13.13
CA THR A 154 8.97 -23.94 11.74
C THR A 154 10.42 -23.93 11.29
N PRO A 155 10.72 -23.76 9.99
CA PRO A 155 12.08 -23.55 9.50
C PRO A 155 12.80 -22.29 10.00
N LEU A 156 12.15 -21.40 10.74
CA LEU A 156 12.79 -20.21 11.33
C LEU A 156 13.97 -20.61 12.22
N PRO A 157 15.06 -19.85 12.26
CA PRO A 157 16.28 -20.18 13.00
C PRO A 157 16.17 -19.99 14.52
N PHE A 158 14.98 -19.70 15.02
CA PHE A 158 14.68 -19.51 16.44
C PHE A 158 13.40 -20.26 16.85
N LYS A 159 13.25 -20.46 18.16
CA LYS A 159 12.08 -21.16 18.74
C LYS A 159 10.85 -20.28 18.70
N ILE A 160 9.72 -20.87 18.34
CA ILE A 160 8.40 -20.25 18.38
C ILE A 160 7.54 -20.95 19.45
N ALA A 161 6.48 -20.27 19.92
CA ALA A 161 5.48 -20.86 20.80
C ALA A 161 4.39 -21.61 20.02
N ALA A 162 3.94 -21.04 18.90
CA ALA A 162 2.96 -21.62 18.00
C ALA A 162 3.02 -20.97 16.62
N ALA A 163 2.50 -21.67 15.60
CA ALA A 163 2.24 -21.09 14.27
C ALA A 163 1.02 -21.75 13.62
N ILE A 164 0.38 -21.00 12.72
CA ILE A 164 -0.55 -21.54 11.73
C ILE A 164 0.11 -21.51 10.35
N LYS A 165 0.02 -22.62 9.62
CA LYS A 165 0.57 -22.78 8.27
C LYS A 165 -0.54 -22.85 7.23
N PHE A 166 -0.44 -22.02 6.19
CA PHE A 166 -1.22 -22.12 4.97
C PHE A 166 -0.34 -22.74 3.86
N PRO A 167 -0.69 -23.92 3.37
CA PRO A 167 0.07 -24.58 2.30
C PRO A 167 -0.20 -23.94 0.93
N ASN A 168 0.68 -24.21 -0.04
CA ASN A 168 0.51 -23.86 -1.46
C ASN A 168 0.31 -22.37 -1.75
N GLN A 169 0.90 -21.52 -0.95
CA GLN A 169 1.00 -20.10 -1.23
C GLN A 169 2.17 -19.84 -2.20
N ALA A 170 2.58 -18.60 -2.41
CA ALA A 170 3.67 -18.29 -3.34
C ALA A 170 4.36 -16.97 -3.00
N GLN A 171 5.48 -16.73 -3.67
CA GLN A 171 6.18 -15.45 -3.71
C GLN A 171 6.79 -15.23 -5.10
N PHE A 172 7.08 -13.99 -5.42
CA PHE A 172 7.66 -13.61 -6.71
C PHE A 172 8.41 -12.28 -6.62
N HIS A 173 8.99 -11.85 -7.72
CA HIS A 173 9.53 -10.52 -7.93
C HIS A 173 8.44 -9.62 -8.54
N PRO A 174 7.83 -8.70 -7.78
CA PRO A 174 6.61 -8.00 -8.22
C PRO A 174 6.84 -7.11 -9.45
N ARG A 175 7.99 -6.44 -9.55
CA ARG A 175 8.26 -5.59 -10.71
C ARG A 175 8.59 -6.39 -11.98
N LYS A 176 9.33 -7.50 -11.89
CA LYS A 176 9.53 -8.38 -13.06
C LYS A 176 8.19 -8.86 -13.61
N TYR A 177 7.27 -9.26 -12.72
CA TYR A 177 5.92 -9.69 -13.10
C TYR A 177 5.16 -8.58 -13.86
N LEU A 178 5.08 -7.39 -13.29
CA LEU A 178 4.30 -6.30 -13.87
C LEU A 178 4.94 -5.70 -15.12
N LEU A 179 6.26 -5.50 -15.12
CA LEU A 179 6.98 -4.99 -16.29
C LEU A 179 6.88 -5.93 -17.49
N SER A 180 6.77 -7.24 -17.28
CA SER A 180 6.54 -8.21 -18.35
C SER A 180 5.13 -8.12 -18.93
N LEU A 181 4.14 -7.62 -18.20
CA LEU A 181 2.78 -7.41 -18.69
C LEU A 181 2.65 -6.17 -19.59
N LEU A 182 3.47 -5.14 -19.41
CA LEU A 182 3.35 -3.88 -20.15
C LEU A 182 3.48 -4.07 -21.67
N PRO A 183 4.50 -4.74 -22.22
CA PRO A 183 4.59 -4.98 -23.66
C PRO A 183 3.45 -5.87 -24.20
N ILE A 184 2.84 -6.70 -23.36
CA ILE A 184 1.67 -7.50 -23.73
C ILE A 184 0.46 -6.56 -23.88
N LEU A 185 0.29 -5.60 -22.97
CA LEU A 185 -0.77 -4.60 -23.03
C LEU A 185 -0.64 -3.73 -24.28
N GLU A 186 0.57 -3.28 -24.62
CA GLU A 186 0.82 -2.53 -25.85
C GLU A 186 0.41 -3.31 -27.11
N LYS A 187 0.79 -4.60 -27.20
CA LYS A 187 0.38 -5.48 -28.30
C LYS A 187 -1.13 -5.66 -28.39
N ARG A 188 -1.85 -5.51 -27.26
CA ARG A 188 -3.31 -5.55 -27.18
C ARG A 188 -3.95 -4.14 -27.31
N ASN A 189 -3.21 -3.17 -27.80
CA ASN A 189 -3.64 -1.78 -28.05
C ASN A 189 -4.12 -1.04 -26.79
N VAL A 190 -3.56 -1.34 -25.62
CA VAL A 190 -3.75 -0.51 -24.42
C VAL A 190 -2.80 0.68 -24.47
N ASN A 191 -3.32 1.89 -24.34
CA ASN A 191 -2.51 3.10 -24.25
C ASN A 191 -1.93 3.23 -22.84
N ILE A 192 -0.63 3.52 -22.74
CA ILE A 192 0.09 3.66 -21.47
C ILE A 192 0.78 5.01 -21.44
N PHE A 193 0.52 5.80 -20.39
CA PHE A 193 1.10 7.12 -20.19
C PHE A 193 1.73 7.23 -18.81
N GLU A 194 2.92 7.81 -18.76
CA GLU A 194 3.68 8.14 -17.53
C GLU A 194 3.83 9.66 -17.39
N ASN A 195 4.30 10.11 -16.21
CA ASN A 195 4.47 11.54 -15.90
C ASN A 195 3.20 12.36 -16.22
N SER A 196 2.06 11.79 -15.89
CA SER A 196 0.74 12.26 -16.29
C SER A 196 -0.22 12.25 -15.09
N LYS A 197 0.07 13.11 -14.11
CA LYS A 197 -0.76 13.23 -12.89
C LYS A 197 -2.14 13.80 -13.24
N ILE A 198 -3.20 13.10 -12.85
CA ILE A 198 -4.57 13.62 -12.98
C ILE A 198 -4.78 14.76 -11.99
N GLU A 199 -5.15 15.92 -12.49
CA GLU A 199 -5.34 17.15 -11.73
C GLU A 199 -6.79 17.32 -11.28
N ASN A 200 -7.74 16.93 -12.13
CA ASN A 200 -9.16 17.06 -11.84
C ASN A 200 -9.99 16.01 -12.59
N ILE A 201 -11.13 15.63 -12.01
CA ILE A 201 -12.11 14.73 -12.61
C ILE A 201 -13.49 15.35 -12.51
N LYS A 202 -14.16 15.53 -13.66
CA LYS A 202 -15.54 15.98 -13.75
C LYS A 202 -16.43 14.86 -14.27
N HIS A 203 -17.64 14.75 -13.76
CA HIS A 203 -18.69 13.90 -14.31
C HIS A 203 -19.65 14.77 -15.11
N ILE A 204 -19.72 14.54 -16.42
CA ILE A 204 -20.52 15.33 -17.33
C ILE A 204 -21.42 14.40 -18.14
N LYS A 205 -22.74 14.52 -17.91
CA LYS A 205 -23.75 13.61 -18.46
C LYS A 205 -23.42 12.16 -18.05
N ASN A 206 -23.07 11.28 -18.99
CA ASN A 206 -22.76 9.87 -18.73
C ASN A 206 -21.27 9.54 -18.95
N LYS A 207 -20.38 10.54 -18.89
CA LYS A 207 -18.94 10.39 -19.11
C LYS A 207 -18.14 11.11 -18.04
N TYR A 208 -16.89 10.68 -17.87
CA TYR A 208 -15.89 11.34 -17.05
C TYR A 208 -14.93 12.11 -17.94
N GLU A 209 -14.61 13.32 -17.54
CA GLU A 209 -13.54 14.13 -18.10
C GLU A 209 -12.44 14.25 -17.05
N ALA A 210 -11.28 13.67 -17.32
CA ALA A 210 -10.07 13.81 -16.51
C ALA A 210 -9.12 14.80 -17.16
N TYR A 211 -8.55 15.70 -16.37
CA TYR A 211 -7.63 16.73 -16.81
C TYR A 211 -6.22 16.39 -16.35
N VAL A 212 -5.27 16.45 -17.27
CA VAL A 212 -3.87 16.10 -17.06
C VAL A 212 -2.97 16.89 -17.98
N ASN A 213 -1.92 17.53 -17.47
CA ASN A 213 -0.97 18.34 -18.26
C ASN A 213 -1.65 19.38 -19.18
N GLY A 214 -2.80 19.94 -18.79
CA GLY A 214 -3.59 20.88 -19.60
C GLY A 214 -4.46 20.22 -20.68
N HIS A 215 -4.46 18.90 -20.82
CA HIS A 215 -5.26 18.14 -21.79
C HIS A 215 -6.41 17.41 -21.12
N LYS A 216 -7.44 17.11 -21.91
CA LYS A 216 -8.64 16.42 -21.45
C LYS A 216 -8.71 15.00 -22.00
N ILE A 217 -8.98 14.04 -21.10
CA ILE A 217 -9.29 12.66 -21.45
C ILE A 217 -10.75 12.39 -21.12
N SER A 218 -11.54 11.92 -22.10
CA SER A 218 -12.94 11.57 -21.88
C SER A 218 -13.11 10.06 -21.87
N ALA A 219 -13.82 9.54 -20.86
CA ALA A 219 -14.03 8.11 -20.69
C ALA A 219 -15.46 7.78 -20.23
N LYS A 220 -15.99 6.59 -20.61
CA LYS A 220 -17.26 6.05 -20.08
C LYS A 220 -17.05 5.45 -18.70
N TYR A 221 -15.96 4.69 -18.54
CA TYR A 221 -15.60 4.03 -17.30
C TYR A 221 -14.32 4.64 -16.74
N LEU A 222 -14.28 4.85 -15.43
CA LEU A 222 -13.12 5.38 -14.73
C LEU A 222 -12.75 4.45 -13.57
N VAL A 223 -11.48 4.04 -13.49
CA VAL A 223 -10.96 3.17 -12.43
C VAL A 223 -9.89 3.91 -11.65
N MET A 224 -10.13 4.18 -10.38
CA MET A 224 -9.12 4.72 -9.45
C MET A 224 -8.34 3.57 -8.81
N ALA A 225 -7.12 3.36 -9.30
CA ALA A 225 -6.15 2.37 -8.83
C ALA A 225 -4.92 3.05 -8.19
N THR A 226 -5.13 4.19 -7.54
CA THR A 226 -4.13 5.14 -7.05
C THR A 226 -3.68 4.88 -5.61
N HIS A 227 -3.82 3.65 -5.09
CA HIS A 227 -3.56 3.28 -3.70
C HIS A 227 -4.53 3.97 -2.74
N TYR A 228 -4.46 5.28 -2.58
CA TYR A 228 -5.47 6.12 -1.95
C TYR A 228 -6.33 6.81 -3.04
N PRO A 229 -7.67 6.87 -2.88
CA PRO A 229 -8.53 7.51 -3.88
C PRO A 229 -8.25 9.02 -4.00
N ILE A 230 -7.94 9.50 -5.21
CA ILE A 230 -7.69 10.93 -5.46
C ILE A 230 -8.94 11.80 -5.38
N LYS A 231 -10.13 11.18 -5.36
CA LYS A 231 -11.41 11.86 -5.16
C LYS A 231 -11.98 11.48 -3.80
N ASN A 232 -12.12 12.46 -2.91
CA ASN A 232 -12.59 12.22 -1.54
C ASN A 232 -14.11 12.10 -1.45
N PHE A 233 -14.85 12.93 -2.20
CA PHE A 233 -16.31 12.99 -2.15
C PHE A 233 -16.94 12.41 -3.43
N PRO A 234 -18.08 11.71 -3.31
CA PRO A 234 -18.85 11.39 -2.10
C PRO A 234 -18.40 10.11 -1.36
N GLY A 235 -17.30 9.44 -1.76
CA GLY A 235 -16.83 8.17 -1.20
C GLY A 235 -16.41 8.23 0.28
N MET A 236 -15.92 9.39 0.75
CA MET A 236 -15.52 9.67 2.15
C MET A 236 -14.54 8.63 2.71
N TYR A 237 -13.53 8.22 1.92
CA TYR A 237 -12.58 7.16 2.31
C TYR A 237 -11.72 7.57 3.50
N PHE A 238 -11.46 8.87 3.71
CA PHE A 238 -10.68 9.39 4.82
C PHE A 238 -11.27 9.09 6.21
N ILE A 239 -12.56 8.78 6.31
CA ILE A 239 -13.18 8.32 7.58
C ILE A 239 -13.27 6.79 7.69
N LYS A 240 -12.95 6.06 6.63
CA LYS A 240 -13.06 4.61 6.53
C LYS A 240 -11.71 3.89 6.61
N MET A 241 -10.62 4.65 6.44
CA MET A 241 -9.25 4.12 6.36
C MET A 241 -8.27 5.05 7.04
N TYR A 242 -7.13 4.50 7.41
CA TYR A 242 -5.93 5.26 7.79
C TYR A 242 -4.72 4.73 7.02
N GLN A 243 -3.63 5.49 7.02
CA GLN A 243 -2.37 5.04 6.44
C GLN A 243 -1.43 4.57 7.54
N ASP A 244 -0.73 3.48 7.25
CA ASP A 244 0.20 2.80 8.15
C ASP A 244 1.56 2.63 7.45
N SER A 245 2.60 3.22 8.02
CA SER A 245 3.97 3.11 7.54
C SER A 245 4.61 1.83 8.04
N SER A 246 5.39 1.15 7.20
CA SER A 246 6.21 0.00 7.60
C SER A 246 7.53 0.00 6.86
N TYR A 247 8.51 -0.66 7.45
CA TYR A 247 9.89 -0.65 7.02
C TYR A 247 10.33 -2.04 6.61
N ALA A 248 11.22 -2.10 5.63
CA ALA A 248 11.80 -3.35 5.19
C ALA A 248 13.30 -3.18 4.93
N ILE A 249 14.04 -4.25 5.16
CA ILE A 249 15.46 -4.36 4.85
C ILE A 249 15.71 -5.60 3.99
N GLY A 250 16.65 -5.49 3.06
CA GLY A 250 17.19 -6.60 2.29
C GLY A 250 18.56 -7.01 2.86
N VAL A 251 18.69 -8.25 3.26
CA VAL A 251 19.83 -8.76 4.02
C VAL A 251 20.54 -9.88 3.26
N GLU A 252 21.81 -9.70 2.98
CA GLU A 252 22.70 -10.76 2.47
C GLU A 252 23.24 -11.55 3.67
N LEU A 253 23.11 -12.88 3.60
CA LEU A 253 23.63 -13.82 4.59
C LEU A 253 24.76 -14.65 3.96
N ASP A 254 25.72 -15.07 4.79
CA ASP A 254 26.78 -16.00 4.39
C ASP A 254 26.27 -17.46 4.32
N GLU A 255 25.17 -17.77 5.03
CA GLU A 255 24.46 -19.04 5.08
C GLU A 255 23.20 -19.04 4.21
N ASP A 256 22.67 -20.24 3.96
CA ASP A 256 21.44 -20.41 3.19
C ASP A 256 20.22 -19.79 3.93
N VAL A 257 19.43 -19.02 3.18
CA VAL A 257 18.18 -18.46 3.69
C VAL A 257 17.07 -19.51 3.67
N PHE A 258 16.38 -19.68 4.78
CA PHE A 258 15.25 -20.60 4.92
C PHE A 258 14.11 -20.30 3.93
N ASP A 259 13.34 -21.35 3.59
CA ASP A 259 12.16 -21.25 2.75
C ASP A 259 10.90 -20.94 3.57
N GLY A 260 9.87 -20.46 2.89
CA GLY A 260 8.61 -20.05 3.49
C GLY A 260 8.48 -18.53 3.66
N MET A 261 7.25 -18.11 3.92
CA MET A 261 6.88 -16.71 4.20
C MET A 261 6.33 -16.62 5.61
N TYR A 262 6.88 -15.73 6.42
CA TYR A 262 6.55 -15.65 7.84
C TYR A 262 6.10 -14.24 8.22
N ILE A 263 5.17 -14.16 9.17
CA ILE A 263 4.81 -12.92 9.87
C ILE A 263 4.47 -13.24 11.31
N SER A 264 5.00 -12.47 12.28
CA SER A 264 4.63 -12.64 13.67
C SER A 264 3.29 -11.98 13.98
N CYS A 265 2.53 -12.54 14.92
CA CYS A 265 1.37 -11.87 15.51
C CYS A 265 1.69 -11.23 16.87
N ASP A 266 2.95 -11.15 17.24
CA ASP A 266 3.43 -10.49 18.46
C ASP A 266 3.36 -8.96 18.34
N ASN A 267 3.49 -8.25 19.45
CA ASN A 267 3.39 -6.79 19.49
C ASN A 267 4.38 -6.08 18.54
N GLN A 268 5.59 -6.62 18.42
CA GLN A 268 6.55 -6.19 17.40
C GLN A 268 6.43 -7.12 16.19
N VAL A 269 5.55 -6.76 15.26
CA VAL A 269 5.35 -7.54 14.04
C VAL A 269 6.64 -7.57 13.23
N THR A 270 7.16 -8.77 13.01
CA THR A 270 8.31 -9.02 12.14
C THR A 270 7.93 -10.02 11.07
N SER A 271 8.30 -9.77 9.84
CA SER A 271 8.00 -10.66 8.72
C SER A 271 9.26 -11.02 7.94
N PHE A 272 9.30 -12.25 7.42
CA PHE A 272 10.42 -12.79 6.68
C PHE A 272 9.96 -13.44 5.39
N ARG A 273 10.79 -13.31 4.36
CA ARG A 273 10.78 -14.15 3.15
C ARG A 273 12.12 -14.05 2.46
N ASN A 274 12.43 -15.02 1.62
CA ASN A 274 13.57 -14.93 0.74
C ASN A 274 13.21 -14.45 -0.68
N THR A 275 14.20 -14.07 -1.46
CA THR A 275 14.07 -13.85 -2.92
C THR A 275 15.37 -14.22 -3.61
N LEU A 276 15.31 -14.56 -4.90
CA LEU A 276 16.50 -14.77 -5.70
C LEU A 276 17.35 -13.49 -5.71
N TYR A 277 18.65 -13.66 -5.60
CA TYR A 277 19.64 -12.58 -5.55
C TYR A 277 20.84 -12.92 -6.45
N GLU A 278 21.87 -12.12 -6.43
CA GLU A 278 23.06 -12.25 -7.26
C GLU A 278 23.71 -13.64 -7.16
N ASN A 279 24.19 -14.16 -8.30
CA ASN A 279 24.89 -15.45 -8.40
C ASN A 279 24.10 -16.66 -7.85
N GLY A 280 22.76 -16.62 -7.94
CA GLY A 280 21.88 -17.70 -7.46
C GLY A 280 21.72 -17.78 -5.94
N LYS A 281 22.30 -16.85 -5.19
CA LYS A 281 22.07 -16.72 -3.75
C LYS A 281 20.65 -16.23 -3.47
N LYS A 282 20.22 -16.33 -2.21
CA LYS A 282 18.95 -15.76 -1.73
C LYS A 282 19.24 -14.52 -0.88
N LEU A 283 18.46 -13.46 -1.08
CA LEU A 283 18.38 -12.30 -0.19
C LEU A 283 17.25 -12.53 0.81
N LEU A 284 17.52 -12.34 2.09
CA LEU A 284 16.48 -12.32 3.11
C LEU A 284 15.81 -10.93 3.14
N ILE A 285 14.50 -10.88 2.97
CA ILE A 285 13.69 -9.67 3.14
C ILE A 285 13.05 -9.74 4.52
N VAL A 286 13.30 -8.71 5.33
CA VAL A 286 12.76 -8.55 6.67
C VAL A 286 11.92 -7.29 6.72
N GLY A 287 10.65 -7.41 7.15
CA GLY A 287 9.75 -6.28 7.28
C GLY A 287 9.21 -6.17 8.70
N GLY A 288 8.86 -4.95 9.12
CA GLY A 288 8.29 -4.72 10.46
C GLY A 288 8.26 -3.26 10.87
N SER A 289 8.28 -3.03 12.18
CA SER A 289 8.31 -1.69 12.81
C SER A 289 7.19 -0.77 12.33
N SER A 290 6.00 -1.32 12.09
CA SER A 290 4.89 -0.53 11.54
C SER A 290 4.25 0.39 12.59
N HIS A 291 3.83 1.56 12.10
CA HIS A 291 3.13 2.55 12.90
C HIS A 291 2.21 3.41 12.01
N LYS A 292 1.25 4.10 12.63
CA LYS A 292 0.39 5.02 11.87
C LYS A 292 1.22 6.14 11.25
N THR A 293 1.03 6.41 9.96
CA THR A 293 1.74 7.48 9.25
C THR A 293 1.49 8.83 9.93
N GLY A 294 2.57 9.60 10.15
CA GLY A 294 2.51 10.90 10.83
C GLY A 294 2.40 10.82 12.36
N ASP A 295 2.59 9.65 12.98
CA ASP A 295 2.66 9.54 14.44
C ASP A 295 3.94 10.19 14.96
N THR A 296 3.78 11.30 15.68
CA THR A 296 4.89 12.11 16.23
C THR A 296 5.64 11.44 17.39
N ASN A 297 5.10 10.36 17.95
CA ASN A 297 5.72 9.63 19.06
C ASN A 297 6.69 8.54 18.58
N VAL A 298 6.76 8.30 17.26
CA VAL A 298 7.61 7.28 16.66
C VAL A 298 8.89 7.90 16.13
N ASP A 299 10.01 7.39 16.62
CA ASP A 299 11.32 7.67 16.06
C ASP A 299 11.55 6.75 14.84
N ILE A 300 11.47 7.33 13.67
CA ILE A 300 11.53 6.60 12.40
C ILE A 300 12.91 5.98 12.15
N GLU A 301 13.99 6.64 12.59
CA GLU A 301 15.34 6.09 12.46
C GLU A 301 15.49 4.81 13.29
N LYS A 302 14.92 4.78 14.50
CA LYS A 302 14.85 3.56 15.32
C LYS A 302 14.10 2.43 14.65
N SER A 303 13.17 2.70 13.75
CA SER A 303 12.42 1.65 13.05
C SER A 303 13.35 0.76 12.19
N TYR A 304 14.30 1.34 11.47
CA TYR A 304 15.31 0.57 10.75
C TYR A 304 16.34 -0.06 11.69
N ILE A 305 16.83 0.69 12.67
CA ILE A 305 17.81 0.21 13.65
C ILE A 305 17.27 -1.03 14.40
N ASN A 306 16.00 -1.01 14.77
CA ASN A 306 15.36 -2.15 15.45
C ASN A 306 15.35 -3.40 14.57
N LEU A 307 15.00 -3.27 13.27
CA LEU A 307 15.03 -4.40 12.34
C LEU A 307 16.45 -4.93 12.12
N GLU A 308 17.42 -4.05 12.00
CA GLU A 308 18.83 -4.42 11.81
C GLU A 308 19.42 -5.11 13.03
N ASN A 309 19.16 -4.58 14.22
CA ASN A 309 19.61 -5.18 15.47
C ASN A 309 18.97 -6.56 15.66
N TYR A 310 17.66 -6.67 15.43
CA TYR A 310 16.97 -7.93 15.50
C TYR A 310 17.57 -9.00 14.57
N ILE A 311 17.92 -8.62 13.33
CA ILE A 311 18.57 -9.54 12.40
C ILE A 311 20.00 -9.88 12.81
N LYS A 312 20.77 -8.92 13.32
CA LYS A 312 22.13 -9.15 13.79
C LYS A 312 22.22 -10.02 15.06
N GLU A 313 21.16 -10.03 15.89
CA GLU A 313 21.04 -10.97 17.02
C GLU A 313 20.90 -12.40 16.51
N ILE A 314 20.16 -12.62 15.41
CA ILE A 314 19.96 -13.94 14.80
C ILE A 314 21.18 -14.35 13.94
N TYR A 315 21.67 -13.41 13.14
CA TYR A 315 22.73 -13.58 12.18
C TYR A 315 23.83 -12.50 12.36
N PRO A 316 24.81 -12.71 13.25
CA PRO A 316 25.81 -11.69 13.58
C PRO A 316 26.64 -11.15 12.40
N LYS A 317 26.75 -11.93 11.31
CA LYS A 317 27.48 -11.54 10.09
C LYS A 317 26.58 -10.98 8.99
N ALA A 318 25.30 -10.75 9.28
CA ALA A 318 24.34 -10.21 8.32
C ALA A 318 24.77 -8.85 7.74
N LYS A 319 24.67 -8.71 6.42
CA LYS A 319 25.01 -7.48 5.69
C LYS A 319 23.73 -6.84 5.18
N ILE A 320 23.39 -5.67 5.65
CA ILE A 320 22.22 -4.90 5.21
C ILE A 320 22.56 -4.26 3.85
N LYS A 321 21.85 -4.66 2.80
CA LYS A 321 22.08 -4.20 1.42
C LYS A 321 21.07 -3.14 0.99
N TYR A 322 19.81 -3.27 1.44
CA TYR A 322 18.69 -2.43 1.03
C TYR A 322 17.87 -2.00 2.24
N ARG A 323 17.30 -0.80 2.15
CA ARG A 323 16.34 -0.25 3.11
C ARG A 323 15.25 0.47 2.34
N TRP A 324 13.99 0.20 2.64
CA TRP A 324 12.86 0.93 2.06
C TRP A 324 11.70 0.97 3.02
N MET A 325 10.82 1.93 2.84
CA MET A 325 9.55 2.00 3.54
C MET A 325 8.40 1.88 2.57
N THR A 326 7.25 1.55 3.09
CA THR A 326 5.97 1.54 2.39
C THR A 326 4.89 2.12 3.27
N GLU A 327 3.87 2.68 2.63
CA GLU A 327 2.66 3.17 3.27
C GLU A 327 1.48 2.38 2.74
N ASP A 328 0.68 1.86 3.66
CA ASP A 328 -0.44 1.01 3.30
C ASP A 328 -1.76 1.62 3.78
N CYS A 329 -2.76 1.68 2.91
CA CYS A 329 -4.12 2.02 3.27
C CYS A 329 -4.76 0.86 4.03
N VAL A 330 -5.16 1.10 5.27
CA VAL A 330 -5.77 0.11 6.16
C VAL A 330 -7.24 0.45 6.37
N SER A 331 -8.12 -0.42 5.86
CA SER A 331 -9.57 -0.31 6.11
C SER A 331 -9.90 -0.60 7.57
N LEU A 332 -10.80 0.19 8.18
CA LEU A 332 -11.16 0.03 9.59
C LEU A 332 -11.90 -1.27 9.89
N ASP A 333 -12.64 -1.79 8.93
CA ASP A 333 -13.36 -3.07 9.02
C ASP A 333 -12.52 -4.27 8.54
N LYS A 334 -11.25 -4.04 8.21
CA LYS A 334 -10.26 -5.03 7.76
C LYS A 334 -10.57 -5.70 6.42
N ILE A 335 -11.60 -5.28 5.69
CA ILE A 335 -11.93 -5.74 4.35
C ILE A 335 -11.60 -4.61 3.35
N PRO A 336 -10.91 -4.88 2.23
CA PRO A 336 -10.66 -3.87 1.19
C PRO A 336 -11.93 -3.27 0.59
N TYR A 337 -11.84 -2.04 0.08
CA TYR A 337 -12.91 -1.36 -0.66
C TYR A 337 -12.68 -1.53 -2.15
N ILE A 338 -13.52 -2.31 -2.83
CA ILE A 338 -13.41 -2.63 -4.25
C ILE A 338 -14.79 -2.55 -4.90
N GLY A 339 -14.87 -1.91 -6.07
CA GLY A 339 -16.10 -1.82 -6.84
C GLY A 339 -16.52 -0.36 -7.11
N GLU A 340 -17.82 -0.11 -7.19
CA GLU A 340 -18.32 1.24 -7.46
C GLU A 340 -17.90 2.23 -6.38
N PHE A 341 -17.33 3.36 -6.81
CA PHE A 341 -16.86 4.41 -5.92
C PHE A 341 -17.99 5.01 -5.09
N SER A 342 -19.15 5.21 -5.73
CA SER A 342 -20.34 5.77 -5.11
C SER A 342 -21.56 5.53 -6.00
N SER A 343 -22.72 5.36 -5.40
CA SER A 343 -24.01 5.28 -6.12
C SER A 343 -24.35 6.55 -6.89
N PHE A 344 -23.76 7.70 -6.56
CA PHE A 344 -23.97 8.98 -7.26
C PHE A 344 -23.06 9.16 -8.49
N LEU A 345 -22.06 8.33 -8.67
CA LEU A 345 -21.08 8.41 -9.76
C LEU A 345 -20.99 7.05 -10.45
N PRO A 346 -21.99 6.70 -11.30
CA PRO A 346 -22.04 5.41 -11.98
C PRO A 346 -20.82 5.23 -12.90
N ASN A 347 -20.35 4.00 -13.07
CA ASN A 347 -19.17 3.65 -13.87
C ASN A 347 -17.83 4.21 -13.37
N MET A 348 -17.80 4.75 -12.15
CA MET A 348 -16.57 5.08 -11.45
C MET A 348 -16.27 3.98 -10.44
N TYR A 349 -15.10 3.39 -10.53
CA TYR A 349 -14.66 2.28 -9.69
C TYR A 349 -13.44 2.67 -8.86
N VAL A 350 -13.29 2.00 -7.73
CA VAL A 350 -12.15 2.20 -6.81
C VAL A 350 -11.66 0.86 -6.29
N ALA A 351 -10.38 0.80 -5.99
CA ALA A 351 -9.75 -0.32 -5.30
C ALA A 351 -8.71 0.21 -4.33
N THR A 352 -8.95 0.03 -3.02
CA THR A 352 -8.13 0.59 -1.95
C THR A 352 -8.30 -0.17 -0.63
N GLY A 353 -7.51 0.19 0.39
CA GLY A 353 -7.65 -0.37 1.73
C GLY A 353 -7.12 -1.81 1.86
N TYR A 354 -6.05 -2.17 1.16
CA TYR A 354 -5.53 -3.54 1.08
C TYR A 354 -4.81 -4.04 2.33
N LYS A 355 -4.62 -3.19 3.34
CA LYS A 355 -4.06 -3.59 4.64
C LYS A 355 -2.77 -4.43 4.52
N LYS A 356 -1.82 -3.99 3.67
CA LYS A 356 -0.52 -4.66 3.41
C LYS A 356 -0.58 -5.96 2.57
N TRP A 357 -1.77 -6.39 2.10
CA TRP A 357 -1.97 -7.64 1.37
C TRP A 357 -2.32 -7.42 -0.11
N GLY A 358 -1.62 -6.45 -0.72
CA GLY A 358 -1.90 -6.01 -2.08
C GLY A 358 -1.65 -7.05 -3.17
N MET A 359 -0.83 -8.09 -2.96
CA MET A 359 -0.49 -9.03 -4.02
C MET A 359 -1.69 -9.86 -4.49
N THR A 360 -2.42 -10.50 -3.58
CA THR A 360 -3.66 -11.22 -3.93
C THR A 360 -4.85 -10.29 -4.09
N THR A 361 -4.99 -9.31 -3.18
CA THR A 361 -6.14 -8.39 -3.20
C THR A 361 -6.24 -7.57 -4.48
N SER A 362 -5.11 -7.19 -5.10
CA SER A 362 -5.13 -6.47 -6.40
C SER A 362 -5.65 -7.34 -7.54
N HIS A 363 -5.41 -8.65 -7.52
CA HIS A 363 -5.99 -9.58 -8.50
C HIS A 363 -7.48 -9.77 -8.27
N VAL A 364 -7.92 -9.87 -7.00
CA VAL A 364 -9.35 -9.84 -6.64
C VAL A 364 -9.99 -8.55 -7.16
N ALA A 365 -9.36 -7.41 -6.92
CA ALA A 365 -9.86 -6.10 -7.34
C ALA A 365 -9.97 -5.98 -8.86
N ALA A 366 -8.91 -6.34 -9.56
CA ALA A 366 -8.90 -6.31 -11.03
C ALA A 366 -10.00 -7.21 -11.60
N LYS A 367 -10.21 -8.40 -11.03
CA LYS A 367 -11.26 -9.33 -11.46
C LYS A 367 -12.66 -8.77 -11.22
N ILE A 368 -12.95 -8.25 -10.02
CA ILE A 368 -14.26 -7.67 -9.69
C ILE A 368 -14.55 -6.46 -10.58
N ILE A 369 -13.61 -5.53 -10.73
CA ILE A 369 -13.83 -4.31 -11.53
C ILE A 369 -13.99 -4.66 -13.02
N SER A 370 -13.16 -5.56 -13.55
CA SER A 370 -13.26 -5.98 -14.94
C SER A 370 -14.58 -6.70 -15.21
N ASP A 371 -15.03 -7.58 -14.32
CA ASP A 371 -16.32 -8.25 -14.45
C ASP A 371 -17.50 -7.25 -14.46
N LYS A 372 -17.45 -6.22 -13.59
CA LYS A 372 -18.48 -5.16 -13.59
C LYS A 372 -18.49 -4.36 -14.89
N ILE A 373 -17.32 -3.96 -15.42
CA ILE A 373 -17.23 -3.22 -16.68
C ILE A 373 -17.72 -4.07 -17.86
N LEU A 374 -17.48 -5.38 -17.82
CA LEU A 374 -17.91 -6.34 -18.83
C LEU A 374 -19.33 -6.92 -18.58
N GLU A 375 -20.05 -6.38 -17.59
CA GLU A 375 -21.40 -6.81 -17.19
C GLU A 375 -21.49 -8.30 -16.82
N LYS A 376 -20.40 -8.85 -16.27
CA LYS A 376 -20.33 -10.22 -15.77
C LYS A 376 -20.64 -10.26 -14.28
N LYS A 377 -21.31 -11.32 -13.81
CA LYS A 377 -21.52 -11.55 -12.38
C LYS A 377 -20.22 -11.99 -11.71
N ASN A 378 -19.90 -11.40 -10.57
CA ASN A 378 -18.80 -11.81 -9.72
C ASN A 378 -19.34 -12.22 -8.33
N PRO A 379 -19.07 -13.45 -7.85
CA PRO A 379 -19.66 -13.93 -6.60
C PRO A 379 -19.15 -13.19 -5.36
N TYR A 380 -18.03 -12.48 -5.47
CA TYR A 380 -17.35 -11.83 -4.34
C TYR A 380 -17.64 -10.33 -4.24
N GLU A 381 -18.29 -9.71 -5.24
CA GLU A 381 -18.44 -8.25 -5.32
C GLU A 381 -19.09 -7.64 -4.08
N ASN A 382 -20.06 -8.32 -3.47
CA ASN A 382 -20.77 -7.83 -2.30
C ASN A 382 -19.92 -7.82 -1.03
N ILE A 383 -18.89 -8.67 -0.94
CA ILE A 383 -17.96 -8.73 0.19
C ILE A 383 -17.10 -7.48 0.24
N TYR A 384 -16.64 -7.04 -0.92
CA TYR A 384 -15.67 -5.97 -1.08
C TYR A 384 -16.30 -4.61 -1.40
N THR A 385 -17.64 -4.53 -1.56
CA THR A 385 -18.32 -3.32 -2.06
C THR A 385 -17.80 -2.04 -1.39
N ALA A 386 -17.36 -1.08 -2.21
CA ALA A 386 -16.76 0.15 -1.74
C ALA A 386 -17.78 1.14 -1.14
N THR A 387 -19.05 0.94 -1.47
CA THR A 387 -20.17 1.75 -0.95
C THR A 387 -20.70 1.27 0.40
N ARG A 388 -20.16 0.17 0.96
CA ARG A 388 -20.62 -0.36 2.25
C ARG A 388 -20.43 0.68 3.36
N LEU A 389 -21.48 0.85 4.14
CA LEU A 389 -21.53 1.66 5.37
C LEU A 389 -21.68 0.71 6.57
N GLN A 390 -20.86 -0.31 6.64
CA GLN A 390 -20.84 -1.14 7.85
C GLN A 390 -20.56 -0.21 9.04
N PRO A 391 -21.38 -0.26 10.09
CA PRO A 391 -21.08 0.50 11.28
C PRO A 391 -19.71 0.04 11.74
N ILE A 392 -18.80 0.98 11.88
CA ILE A 392 -17.53 0.81 12.58
C ILE A 392 -17.93 0.66 14.05
N LYS A 393 -18.72 -0.38 14.33
CA LYS A 393 -19.20 -0.72 15.68
C LYS A 393 -17.99 -1.13 16.46
N ASN A 394 -17.58 -0.28 17.39
CA ASN A 394 -16.60 -0.54 18.44
C ASN A 394 -15.12 -0.59 18.02
N SER A 395 -14.68 0.06 16.95
CA SER A 395 -13.25 0.19 16.77
C SER A 395 -12.71 1.30 17.67
N LYS A 396 -11.88 0.94 18.66
CA LYS A 396 -11.05 1.92 19.39
C LYS A 396 -10.28 2.80 18.39
N GLU A 397 -9.90 2.24 17.24
CA GLU A 397 -9.25 2.95 16.13
C GLU A 397 -10.10 4.09 15.57
N PHE A 398 -11.40 3.89 15.37
CA PHE A 398 -12.28 4.98 14.89
C PHE A 398 -12.37 6.11 15.91
N GLY A 399 -12.54 5.77 17.19
CA GLY A 399 -12.49 6.75 18.27
C GLY A 399 -11.17 7.52 18.33
N ASN A 400 -10.05 6.80 18.13
CA ASN A 400 -8.71 7.37 18.11
C ASN A 400 -8.50 8.27 16.87
N ILE A 401 -8.98 7.88 15.69
CA ILE A 401 -8.91 8.69 14.47
C ILE A 401 -9.71 9.99 14.63
N LEU A 402 -10.94 9.91 15.13
CA LEU A 402 -11.76 11.09 15.38
C LEU A 402 -11.09 12.01 16.42
N LYS A 403 -10.61 11.45 17.52
CA LYS A 403 -9.91 12.20 18.57
C LYS A 403 -8.66 12.87 18.01
N GLN A 404 -7.80 12.15 17.30
CA GLN A 404 -6.56 12.67 16.73
C GLN A 404 -6.85 13.74 15.66
N SER A 405 -7.84 13.52 14.80
CA SER A 405 -8.27 14.52 13.81
C SER A 405 -8.78 15.78 14.49
N PHE A 406 -9.58 15.64 15.56
CA PHE A 406 -10.07 16.77 16.33
C PHE A 406 -8.93 17.55 17.02
N TYR A 407 -7.97 16.86 17.66
CA TYR A 407 -6.80 17.50 18.27
C TYR A 407 -5.96 18.24 17.23
N SER A 408 -5.65 17.61 16.10
CA SER A 408 -4.82 18.22 15.05
C SER A 408 -5.53 19.39 14.33
N LEU A 409 -6.84 19.32 14.18
CA LEU A 409 -7.64 20.40 13.55
C LEU A 409 -7.89 21.58 14.47
N ALA A 410 -8.23 21.30 15.75
CA ALA A 410 -8.72 22.32 16.65
C ALA A 410 -7.66 22.83 17.65
N LEU A 411 -6.83 21.97 18.19
CA LEU A 411 -5.88 22.34 19.25
C LEU A 411 -4.50 22.71 18.71
N ASN A 412 -3.90 21.87 17.86
CA ASN A 412 -2.55 22.12 17.37
C ASN A 412 -2.46 23.35 16.47
N LYS A 413 -3.52 23.62 15.68
CA LYS A 413 -3.56 24.81 14.81
C LYS A 413 -3.44 26.13 15.57
N PHE A 414 -3.94 26.19 16.80
CA PHE A 414 -3.94 27.39 17.65
C PHE A 414 -2.85 27.38 18.72
N SER A 415 -2.12 26.27 18.89
CA SER A 415 -1.02 26.20 19.83
C SER A 415 0.20 26.93 19.25
N PRO A 416 0.92 27.75 20.05
CA PRO A 416 2.16 28.36 19.59
C PRO A 416 3.22 27.26 19.37
N PRO A 417 4.14 27.46 18.42
CA PRO A 417 5.27 26.54 18.25
C PRO A 417 6.16 26.57 19.50
N ILE A 418 6.70 25.41 19.85
CA ILE A 418 7.51 25.24 21.07
C ILE A 418 8.95 25.71 20.86
N GLN A 419 9.43 25.69 19.62
CA GLN A 419 10.83 25.91 19.25
C GLN A 419 11.00 27.09 18.29
N SER A 420 12.07 27.86 18.46
CA SER A 420 12.48 28.89 17.51
C SER A 420 13.21 28.29 16.31
N TYR A 421 13.05 28.88 15.12
CA TYR A 421 13.78 28.46 13.91
C TYR A 421 15.31 28.53 14.07
N MET A 422 15.83 29.38 15.01
CA MET A 422 17.25 29.51 15.28
C MET A 422 17.86 28.26 15.95
N GLU A 423 17.01 27.47 16.60
CA GLU A 423 17.40 26.23 17.28
C GLU A 423 17.45 25.02 16.36
N LEU A 424 17.01 25.17 15.09
CA LEU A 424 17.08 24.09 14.11
C LEU A 424 18.55 23.82 13.72
N GLU A 425 18.97 22.58 13.91
CA GLU A 425 20.22 22.07 13.40
C GLU A 425 20.24 21.97 11.87
N ASN A 426 21.44 21.93 11.27
CA ASN A 426 21.54 21.63 9.85
C ASN A 426 21.05 20.19 9.56
N ASP A 427 20.47 19.99 8.38
CA ASP A 427 19.83 18.74 7.93
C ASP A 427 18.64 18.32 8.82
N SER A 428 17.98 19.28 9.47
CA SER A 428 16.80 19.05 10.31
C SER A 428 15.65 19.99 9.96
N GLY A 429 14.45 19.67 10.44
CA GLY A 429 13.27 20.50 10.23
C GLY A 429 12.26 20.36 11.35
N GLY A 430 11.26 21.23 11.33
CA GLY A 430 10.19 21.23 12.34
C GLY A 430 9.19 22.36 12.12
N VAL A 431 8.08 22.29 12.86
CA VAL A 431 7.12 23.40 12.95
C VAL A 431 7.60 24.34 14.04
N VAL A 432 8.03 25.55 13.65
CA VAL A 432 8.77 26.48 14.48
C VAL A 432 8.18 27.89 14.45
N ASP A 433 8.56 28.70 15.42
CA ASP A 433 8.36 30.16 15.36
C ASP A 433 9.40 30.80 14.44
N TYR A 434 8.93 31.43 13.38
CA TYR A 434 9.74 32.27 12.52
C TYR A 434 9.24 33.70 12.57
N LYS A 435 9.89 34.54 13.38
CA LYS A 435 9.57 35.97 13.52
C LYS A 435 8.08 36.20 13.87
N GLY A 436 7.54 35.42 14.80
CA GLY A 436 6.15 35.51 15.25
C GLY A 436 5.14 34.78 14.35
N LYS A 437 5.58 34.01 13.37
CA LYS A 437 4.73 33.17 12.51
C LYS A 437 5.05 31.70 12.70
N LYS A 438 4.01 30.87 12.77
CA LYS A 438 4.14 29.42 12.80
C LYS A 438 4.40 28.90 11.40
N LEU A 439 5.61 28.39 11.14
CA LEU A 439 6.02 27.86 9.84
C LEU A 439 6.64 26.46 9.98
N GLY A 440 6.50 25.66 8.94
CA GLY A 440 7.30 24.46 8.74
C GLY A 440 8.62 24.84 8.07
N ILE A 441 9.75 24.66 8.75
CA ILE A 441 11.06 24.98 8.19
C ILE A 441 11.92 23.73 8.14
N TYR A 442 12.53 23.46 6.99
CA TYR A 442 13.63 22.54 6.82
C TYR A 442 14.90 23.33 6.54
N LYS A 443 15.98 23.01 7.24
CA LYS A 443 17.31 23.59 7.06
C LYS A 443 18.23 22.50 6.50
N ASP A 444 18.73 22.68 5.28
CA ASP A 444 19.57 21.68 4.62
C ASP A 444 20.98 21.62 5.26
N LYS A 445 21.83 20.68 4.80
CA LYS A 445 23.20 20.48 5.28
C LYS A 445 24.09 21.73 5.16
N ASN A 446 23.77 22.62 4.23
CA ASN A 446 24.51 23.86 3.97
C ASN A 446 23.91 25.06 4.70
N GLY A 447 22.86 24.88 5.49
CA GLY A 447 22.17 25.92 6.23
C GLY A 447 21.11 26.68 5.42
N LYS A 448 20.82 26.28 4.17
CA LYS A 448 19.74 26.87 3.38
C LYS A 448 18.39 26.41 3.93
N MET A 449 17.49 27.37 4.14
CA MET A 449 16.15 27.12 4.69
C MET A 449 15.09 27.04 3.59
N PHE A 450 14.11 26.16 3.80
CA PHE A 450 12.92 25.99 2.98
C PHE A 450 11.70 26.08 3.88
N GLY A 451 10.80 27.02 3.59
CA GLY A 451 9.64 27.32 4.41
C GLY A 451 8.34 26.89 3.74
N VAL A 452 7.45 26.28 4.51
CA VAL A 452 6.09 25.93 4.09
C VAL A 452 5.07 26.36 5.13
N ILE A 453 3.82 26.55 4.72
CA ILE A 453 2.71 26.67 5.64
C ILE A 453 2.35 25.26 6.12
N PRO A 454 2.53 24.92 7.42
CA PRO A 454 2.52 23.55 7.90
C PRO A 454 1.09 23.00 8.12
N TYR A 455 0.18 23.24 7.19
CA TYR A 455 -1.18 22.74 7.25
C TYR A 455 -1.54 21.94 6.00
N CYS A 456 -1.96 20.69 6.23
CA CYS A 456 -2.34 19.76 5.19
C CYS A 456 -3.47 20.31 4.31
N LYS A 457 -3.29 20.28 3.00
CA LYS A 457 -4.29 20.78 2.02
C LYS A 457 -5.54 19.92 1.94
N HIS A 458 -5.54 18.70 2.55
CA HIS A 458 -6.73 17.86 2.59
C HIS A 458 -7.84 18.45 3.50
N LEU A 459 -7.58 18.61 4.80
CA LEU A 459 -8.54 19.13 5.79
C LEU A 459 -7.91 20.12 6.78
N GLY A 460 -6.70 20.61 6.55
CA GLY A 460 -6.07 21.64 7.37
C GLY A 460 -5.42 21.15 8.66
N CYS A 461 -5.18 19.86 8.84
CA CYS A 461 -4.42 19.35 9.99
C CYS A 461 -2.98 19.85 9.98
N GLU A 462 -2.43 20.16 11.15
CA GLU A 462 -1.01 20.49 11.29
C GLU A 462 -0.14 19.30 10.94
N LEU A 463 0.91 19.56 10.16
CA LEU A 463 1.88 18.56 9.71
C LEU A 463 2.98 18.34 10.74
N SER A 464 3.57 17.17 10.75
CA SER A 464 4.78 16.83 11.49
C SER A 464 5.96 16.64 10.54
N TRP A 465 7.17 16.97 11.03
CA TRP A 465 8.40 16.76 10.27
C TRP A 465 8.94 15.35 10.46
N ASN A 466 9.24 14.69 9.36
CA ASN A 466 9.93 13.41 9.31
C ASN A 466 11.39 13.64 8.92
N ASN A 467 12.29 13.59 9.89
CA ASN A 467 13.68 13.94 9.67
C ASN A 467 14.45 12.92 8.82
N LEU A 468 14.04 11.64 8.82
CA LEU A 468 14.71 10.60 8.02
C LEU A 468 14.35 10.73 6.54
N GLU A 469 13.06 10.88 6.25
CA GLU A 469 12.52 10.93 4.90
C GLU A 469 12.56 12.35 4.29
N LYS A 470 12.84 13.37 5.12
CA LYS A 470 12.81 14.80 4.76
C LYS A 470 11.44 15.20 4.20
N THR A 471 10.39 14.82 4.92
CA THR A 471 8.98 15.03 4.51
C THR A 471 8.15 15.68 5.61
N TRP A 472 7.08 16.33 5.18
CA TRP A 472 5.99 16.83 6.03
C TRP A 472 4.86 15.81 6.00
N ASP A 473 4.58 15.17 7.13
CA ASP A 473 3.63 14.06 7.24
C ASP A 473 2.38 14.48 8.00
N CYS A 474 1.20 14.15 7.48
CA CYS A 474 -0.08 14.50 8.11
C CYS A 474 -0.52 13.40 9.09
N PRO A 475 -0.63 13.68 10.42
CA PRO A 475 -1.01 12.68 11.41
C PRO A 475 -2.48 12.27 11.33
N CYS A 476 -3.32 13.04 10.62
CA CYS A 476 -4.76 12.75 10.51
C CYS A 476 -5.03 11.60 9.55
N HIS A 477 -4.59 11.73 8.31
CA HIS A 477 -4.94 10.79 7.23
C HIS A 477 -3.74 10.34 6.39
N GLY A 478 -2.49 10.75 6.76
CA GLY A 478 -1.27 10.27 6.15
C GLY A 478 -0.86 10.96 4.83
N SER A 479 -1.38 12.15 4.49
CA SER A 479 -0.81 12.91 3.37
C SER A 479 0.64 13.25 3.66
N ARG A 480 1.52 13.11 2.66
CA ARG A 480 2.94 13.43 2.78
C ARG A 480 3.38 14.42 1.70
N TYR A 481 4.32 15.26 2.06
CA TYR A 481 4.88 16.26 1.18
C TYR A 481 6.40 16.25 1.31
N ASP A 482 7.13 16.52 0.24
CA ASP A 482 8.57 16.70 0.32
C ASP A 482 8.93 17.96 1.13
N TYR A 483 10.20 18.16 1.41
CA TYR A 483 10.67 19.33 2.15
C TYR A 483 10.37 20.68 1.47
N LYS A 484 10.05 20.67 0.17
CA LYS A 484 9.64 21.86 -0.60
C LYS A 484 8.12 22.06 -0.64
N GLY A 485 7.37 21.15 -0.03
CA GLY A 485 5.91 21.20 0.00
C GLY A 485 5.22 20.55 -1.20
N ASN A 486 5.95 19.85 -2.08
CA ASN A 486 5.30 19.08 -3.14
C ASN A 486 4.66 17.83 -2.57
N ILE A 487 3.44 17.52 -3.01
CA ILE A 487 2.72 16.33 -2.55
C ILE A 487 3.39 15.04 -3.05
N ILE A 488 3.59 14.10 -2.12
CA ILE A 488 4.13 12.76 -2.37
C ILE A 488 3.01 11.72 -2.29
N THR A 489 2.17 11.80 -1.23
CA THR A 489 1.14 10.78 -0.93
C THR A 489 -0.19 11.45 -0.58
N GLU A 490 -1.27 10.93 -1.16
CA GLU A 490 -2.66 11.32 -0.86
C GLU A 490 -3.01 11.07 0.63
N PRO A 491 -4.14 11.58 1.15
CA PRO A 491 -5.36 12.10 0.49
C PRO A 491 -5.33 13.54 -0.01
N SER A 492 -4.32 14.33 0.30
CA SER A 492 -4.17 15.64 -0.33
C SER A 492 -3.80 15.48 -1.81
N THR A 493 -4.31 16.38 -2.65
CA THR A 493 -4.00 16.41 -4.09
C THR A 493 -3.26 17.68 -4.50
N GLU A 494 -3.09 18.63 -3.56
CA GLU A 494 -2.47 19.92 -3.77
C GLU A 494 -1.15 20.04 -3.00
N ASN A 495 -0.21 20.81 -3.54
CA ASN A 495 1.04 21.16 -2.86
C ASN A 495 0.78 22.11 -1.69
N LEU A 496 1.68 22.15 -0.72
CA LEU A 496 1.66 23.14 0.36
C LEU A 496 1.95 24.55 -0.19
N ASP A 497 1.44 25.56 0.51
CA ASP A 497 1.85 26.93 0.25
C ASP A 497 3.31 27.12 0.70
N ILE A 498 4.13 27.64 -0.19
CA ILE A 498 5.54 27.95 0.06
C ILE A 498 5.63 29.29 0.80
N PHE A 499 6.51 29.38 1.75
CA PHE A 499 6.87 30.62 2.39
C PHE A 499 8.32 30.98 2.05
N GLU A 500 8.54 32.10 1.39
CA GLU A 500 9.89 32.62 1.07
C GLU A 500 10.58 33.10 2.35
N ILE A 501 11.77 32.55 2.65
CA ILE A 501 12.57 32.83 3.84
C ILE A 501 13.79 33.69 3.47
#